data_42596953912bde66879717fee143554d
#
_entry.id   42596953912bde66879717fee143554d
#
_cell.length_a   1.000
_cell.length_b   1.000
_cell.length_c   1.000
_cell.angle_alpha   90.00
_cell.angle_beta   90.00
_cell.angle_gamma   90.00
#
_symmetry.space_group_name_H-M   'P 1'
#
loop_
_entity.id
_entity.type
_entity.pdbx_description
1 polymer ?
#
loop_
_entity_poly.entity_id
_entity_poly.type
_entity_poly.pdbx_seq_one_letter_code
_entity_poly.pdbx_strand_id
1 'polypeptide(L)'
;TLFRSVSCREDTEALGIETGDFISVEPKFCVTSSGYVKSRYLDDKSGVSILLTVLRTLSKESAVPPRTVRFIFSAHEEVGDGFAYLPGDTSVMIGVDMGCVGDDLACTERDVSLCVKDSSGPYNTRLVRELAAIARENGISCKKDVYPNYASDISAALRGGNNIAGALIGPGVSASHG
;
A
#
# COMPACT_ATOMS: atom_id res chain seq x y z
N THR A 1 16.09 -13.10 -18.59
CA THR A 1 16.33 -12.66 -19.99
C THR A 1 15.95 -11.18 -20.07
N LEU A 2 16.91 -10.33 -20.40
CA LEU A 2 16.69 -8.90 -20.58
C LEU A 2 16.19 -8.65 -22.01
N PHE A 3 14.88 -8.47 -22.16
CA PHE A 3 14.32 -7.97 -23.41
C PHE A 3 14.56 -6.46 -23.50
N ARG A 4 15.37 -6.03 -24.46
CA ARG A 4 15.58 -4.61 -24.69
C ARG A 4 14.58 -4.01 -25.68
N SER A 5 14.12 -4.79 -26.64
CA SER A 5 13.01 -4.49 -27.54
C SER A 5 12.69 -5.72 -28.41
N VAL A 6 11.45 -5.87 -28.77
CA VAL A 6 10.99 -6.71 -29.87
C VAL A 6 10.24 -5.80 -30.83
N SER A 7 10.41 -6.04 -32.14
CA SER A 7 9.91 -5.13 -33.18
C SER A 7 8.55 -5.56 -33.73
N CYS A 8 8.21 -6.83 -33.57
CA CYS A 8 6.98 -7.41 -34.10
C CYS A 8 6.55 -8.64 -33.27
N ARG A 9 5.39 -9.16 -33.61
CA ARG A 9 4.82 -10.35 -32.98
C ARG A 9 5.69 -11.59 -33.18
N GLU A 10 6.21 -11.76 -34.38
CA GLU A 10 7.05 -12.90 -34.75
C GLU A 10 8.33 -12.95 -33.92
N ASP A 11 8.94 -11.80 -33.63
CA ASP A 11 10.11 -11.71 -32.74
C ASP A 11 9.75 -12.13 -31.31
N THR A 12 8.54 -11.76 -30.84
CA THR A 12 8.05 -12.12 -29.50
C THR A 12 7.81 -13.63 -29.39
N GLU A 13 7.15 -14.22 -30.39
CA GLU A 13 6.88 -15.66 -30.45
C GLU A 13 8.18 -16.47 -30.59
N ALA A 14 9.17 -15.98 -31.34
CA ALA A 14 10.49 -16.61 -31.45
C ALA A 14 11.27 -16.67 -30.13
N LEU A 15 10.96 -15.76 -29.19
CA LEU A 15 11.49 -15.75 -27.83
C LEU A 15 10.73 -16.69 -26.88
N GLY A 16 9.68 -17.35 -27.35
CA GLY A 16 8.83 -18.23 -26.56
C GLY A 16 7.91 -17.50 -25.60
N ILE A 17 7.56 -16.24 -25.91
CA ILE A 17 6.64 -15.44 -25.12
C ILE A 17 5.23 -15.60 -25.68
N GLU A 18 4.29 -15.93 -24.80
CA GLU A 18 2.90 -16.20 -25.16
C GLU A 18 1.94 -15.25 -24.42
N THR A 19 0.71 -15.18 -24.89
CA THR A 19 -0.37 -14.45 -24.20
C THR A 19 -0.61 -15.09 -22.84
N GLY A 20 -0.52 -14.29 -21.77
CA GLY A 20 -0.63 -14.73 -20.39
C GLY A 20 0.70 -14.77 -19.62
N ASP A 21 1.82 -14.59 -20.31
CA ASP A 21 3.12 -14.52 -19.66
C ASP A 21 3.30 -13.21 -18.87
N PHE A 22 3.97 -13.33 -17.71
CA PHE A 22 4.29 -12.18 -16.87
C PHE A 22 5.54 -11.47 -17.37
N ILE A 23 5.43 -10.15 -17.51
CA ILE A 23 6.57 -9.29 -17.88
C ILE A 23 6.91 -8.39 -16.69
N SER A 24 8.11 -8.56 -16.14
CA SER A 24 8.62 -7.67 -15.10
C SER A 24 9.43 -6.54 -15.73
N VAL A 25 9.00 -5.31 -15.46
CA VAL A 25 9.69 -4.09 -15.93
C VAL A 25 10.70 -3.64 -14.88
N GLU A 26 11.87 -3.19 -15.31
CA GLU A 26 12.90 -2.68 -14.41
C GLU A 26 12.35 -1.53 -13.53
N PRO A 27 12.53 -1.58 -12.19
CA PRO A 27 11.98 -0.58 -11.28
C PRO A 27 12.61 0.82 -11.43
N LYS A 28 13.83 0.93 -11.96
CA LYS A 28 14.58 2.19 -12.12
C LYS A 28 14.66 3.00 -10.83
N PHE A 29 14.96 2.31 -9.74
CA PHE A 29 15.09 2.93 -8.41
C PHE A 29 16.20 3.98 -8.37
N CYS A 30 15.89 5.14 -7.81
CA CYS A 30 16.88 6.13 -7.45
C CYS A 30 16.40 7.00 -6.28
N VAL A 31 17.36 7.60 -5.58
CA VAL A 31 17.12 8.67 -4.62
C VAL A 31 17.58 9.97 -5.26
N THR A 32 16.67 10.95 -5.36
CA THR A 32 16.99 12.25 -5.97
C THR A 32 17.87 13.09 -5.02
N SER A 33 18.54 14.11 -5.56
CA SER A 33 19.31 15.07 -4.75
C SER A 33 18.44 15.84 -3.74
N SER A 34 17.15 15.95 -3.98
CA SER A 34 16.16 16.56 -3.08
C SER A 34 15.58 15.59 -2.04
N GLY A 35 16.08 14.34 -2.01
CA GLY A 35 15.69 13.33 -1.01
C GLY A 35 14.42 12.53 -1.34
N TYR A 36 13.84 12.69 -2.54
CA TYR A 36 12.72 11.85 -2.96
C TYR A 36 13.19 10.49 -3.46
N VAL A 37 12.42 9.47 -3.14
CA VAL A 37 12.56 8.14 -3.75
C VAL A 37 11.74 8.12 -5.03
N LYS A 38 12.35 7.67 -6.12
CA LYS A 38 11.70 7.48 -7.42
C LYS A 38 11.95 6.06 -7.89
N SER A 39 10.87 5.34 -8.17
CA SER A 39 10.92 3.96 -8.66
C SER A 39 9.57 3.58 -9.26
N ARG A 40 9.53 2.57 -10.14
CA ARG A 40 8.29 1.83 -10.36
C ARG A 40 7.96 0.99 -9.13
N TYR A 41 6.72 0.61 -8.97
CA TYR A 41 6.25 -0.27 -7.89
C TYR A 41 6.45 0.30 -6.47
N LEU A 42 6.44 1.63 -6.30
CA LEU A 42 6.32 2.24 -4.97
C LEU A 42 4.97 1.88 -4.33
N ASP A 43 4.00 1.67 -5.16
CA ASP A 43 2.75 0.98 -4.92
C ASP A 43 2.96 -0.54 -5.13
N ASP A 44 2.98 -1.43 -4.08
CA ASP A 44 3.11 -0.93 -2.71
C ASP A 44 4.37 -1.46 -2.03
N LYS A 45 5.51 -1.41 -2.71
CA LYS A 45 6.81 -1.72 -2.07
C LYS A 45 7.21 -0.68 -1.01
N SER A 46 6.62 0.51 -1.04
CA SER A 46 6.81 1.51 0.00
C SER A 46 6.19 1.06 1.33
N GLY A 47 4.95 0.57 1.33
CA GLY A 47 4.30 0.01 2.50
C GLY A 47 5.00 -1.24 3.03
N VAL A 48 5.42 -2.13 2.15
CA VAL A 48 6.27 -3.29 2.52
C VAL A 48 7.53 -2.84 3.26
N SER A 49 8.24 -1.83 2.75
CA SER A 49 9.44 -1.28 3.36
C SER A 49 9.19 -0.69 4.76
N ILE A 50 8.06 0.02 4.91
CA ILE A 50 7.61 0.57 6.19
C ILE A 50 7.36 -0.56 7.19
N LEU A 51 6.59 -1.58 6.83
CA LEU A 51 6.28 -2.71 7.72
C LEU A 51 7.54 -3.49 8.13
N LEU A 52 8.48 -3.72 7.21
CA LEU A 52 9.77 -4.33 7.53
C LEU A 52 10.60 -3.46 8.48
N THR A 53 10.52 -2.14 8.35
CA THR A 53 11.20 -1.20 9.25
C THR A 53 10.59 -1.25 10.65
N VAL A 54 9.26 -1.32 10.76
CA VAL A 54 8.57 -1.49 12.05
C VAL A 54 8.97 -2.80 12.71
N LEU A 55 8.96 -3.92 11.99
CA LEU A 55 9.42 -5.23 12.50
C LEU A 55 10.87 -5.17 13.01
N ARG A 56 11.75 -4.55 12.24
CA ARG A 56 13.15 -4.37 12.64
C ARG A 56 13.28 -3.52 13.91
N THR A 57 12.49 -2.46 14.04
CA THR A 57 12.49 -1.59 15.22
C THR A 57 12.02 -2.35 16.45
N LEU A 58 10.89 -3.04 16.36
CA LEU A 58 10.37 -3.87 17.45
C LEU A 58 11.39 -4.91 17.92
N SER A 59 12.07 -5.58 16.97
CA SER A 59 13.11 -6.55 17.28
C SER A 59 14.32 -5.94 17.99
N LYS A 60 14.80 -4.78 17.52
CA LYS A 60 15.95 -4.09 18.10
C LYS A 60 15.70 -3.57 19.52
N GLU A 61 14.50 -3.07 19.74
CA GLU A 61 14.08 -2.52 21.04
C GLU A 61 13.58 -3.60 22.01
N SER A 62 13.54 -4.87 21.56
CA SER A 62 12.91 -5.98 22.29
C SER A 62 11.50 -5.64 22.75
N ALA A 63 10.79 -4.83 21.95
CA ALA A 63 9.45 -4.39 22.26
C ALA A 63 8.45 -5.50 21.97
N VAL A 64 7.67 -5.85 22.98
CA VAL A 64 6.60 -6.85 22.88
C VAL A 64 5.26 -6.13 22.81
N PRO A 65 4.53 -6.19 21.69
CA PRO A 65 3.19 -5.63 21.61
C PRO A 65 2.27 -6.25 22.67
N PRO A 66 1.37 -5.48 23.30
CA PRO A 66 0.45 -5.97 24.34
C PRO A 66 -0.65 -6.90 23.78
N ARG A 67 -0.71 -7.06 22.46
CA ARG A 67 -1.65 -7.93 21.74
C ARG A 67 -0.92 -8.66 20.63
N THR A 68 -1.50 -9.76 20.16
CA THR A 68 -1.01 -10.41 18.95
C THR A 68 -1.08 -9.45 17.76
N VAL A 69 0.05 -9.21 17.13
CA VAL A 69 0.17 -8.43 15.90
C VAL A 69 0.68 -9.35 14.79
N ARG A 70 0.00 -9.34 13.66
CA ARG A 70 0.40 -10.07 12.47
C ARG A 70 0.81 -9.08 11.40
N PHE A 71 1.99 -9.24 10.85
CA PHE A 71 2.45 -8.55 9.66
C PHE A 71 2.23 -9.48 8.49
N ILE A 72 1.37 -9.09 7.57
CA ILE A 72 1.00 -9.91 6.43
C ILE A 72 1.26 -9.10 5.16
N PHE A 73 1.87 -9.75 4.19
CA PHE A 73 2.18 -9.18 2.88
C PHE A 73 1.37 -9.97 1.85
N SER A 74 0.39 -9.32 1.25
CA SER A 74 -0.47 -9.97 0.26
C SER A 74 0.21 -10.05 -1.10
N ALA A 75 -0.16 -11.04 -1.88
CA ALA A 75 0.36 -11.24 -3.24
C ALA A 75 -0.66 -10.85 -4.34
N HIS A 76 -1.92 -10.59 -3.98
CA HIS A 76 -3.01 -10.34 -4.91
C HIS A 76 -3.77 -9.03 -4.62
N GLU A 77 -3.13 -8.06 -3.97
CA GLU A 77 -3.73 -6.77 -3.67
C GLU A 77 -4.16 -6.06 -4.95
N GLU A 78 -3.26 -5.95 -5.94
CA GLU A 78 -3.45 -5.26 -7.22
C GLU A 78 -4.57 -5.82 -8.11
N VAL A 79 -5.04 -7.02 -7.80
CA VAL A 79 -6.19 -7.66 -8.46
C VAL A 79 -7.42 -7.73 -7.56
N GLY A 80 -7.36 -7.15 -6.37
CA GLY A 80 -8.51 -6.86 -5.49
C GLY A 80 -8.96 -8.01 -4.61
N ASP A 81 -8.16 -9.05 -4.39
CA ASP A 81 -8.53 -10.19 -3.54
C ASP A 81 -7.48 -10.59 -2.49
N GLY A 82 -6.55 -9.69 -2.18
CA GLY A 82 -5.42 -9.95 -1.29
C GLY A 82 -5.78 -10.44 0.11
N PHE A 83 -6.88 -9.99 0.70
CA PHE A 83 -7.32 -10.34 2.06
C PHE A 83 -8.79 -10.76 2.15
N ALA A 84 -9.32 -11.46 1.18
CA ALA A 84 -10.65 -12.03 1.27
C ALA A 84 -10.81 -12.96 2.49
N TYR A 85 -9.72 -13.58 2.96
CA TYR A 85 -9.66 -14.37 4.19
C TYR A 85 -8.70 -13.75 5.21
N LEU A 86 -9.15 -13.66 6.46
CA LEU A 86 -8.36 -13.30 7.62
C LEU A 86 -8.47 -14.36 8.73
N PRO A 87 -7.44 -14.53 9.57
CA PRO A 87 -7.57 -15.35 10.78
C PRO A 87 -8.75 -14.88 11.64
N GLY A 88 -9.58 -15.82 12.10
CA GLY A 88 -10.86 -15.53 12.77
C GLY A 88 -10.76 -14.75 14.09
N ASP A 89 -9.56 -14.63 14.67
CA ASP A 89 -9.28 -13.82 15.86
C ASP A 89 -8.84 -12.38 15.53
N THR A 90 -8.87 -11.98 14.25
CA THR A 90 -8.55 -10.62 13.81
C THR A 90 -9.73 -9.69 14.11
N SER A 91 -9.48 -8.62 14.86
CA SER A 91 -10.49 -7.59 15.19
C SER A 91 -10.19 -6.23 14.58
N VAL A 92 -8.93 -5.96 14.29
CA VAL A 92 -8.48 -4.71 13.68
C VAL A 92 -7.51 -5.02 12.55
N MET A 93 -7.66 -4.31 11.44
CA MET A 93 -6.74 -4.36 10.31
C MET A 93 -6.33 -2.94 9.92
N ILE A 94 -5.03 -2.70 9.84
CA ILE A 94 -4.47 -1.47 9.31
C ILE A 94 -3.76 -1.81 8.02
N GLY A 95 -4.28 -1.34 6.90
CA GLY A 95 -3.60 -1.37 5.63
C GLY A 95 -2.48 -0.32 5.63
N VAL A 96 -1.31 -0.73 5.21
CA VAL A 96 -0.19 0.18 4.96
C VAL A 96 0.05 0.15 3.47
N ASP A 97 -0.54 1.11 2.79
CA ASP A 97 -0.55 1.23 1.35
C ASP A 97 -0.33 2.69 0.96
N MET A 98 0.05 2.96 -0.27
CA MET A 98 0.31 4.33 -0.68
C MET A 98 -0.95 5.21 -0.62
N GLY A 99 -0.76 6.50 -0.37
CA GLY A 99 -1.78 7.52 -0.56
C GLY A 99 -1.58 8.27 -1.87
N CYS A 100 -2.66 8.49 -2.61
CA CYS A 100 -2.59 9.25 -3.85
C CYS A 100 -2.20 10.70 -3.61
N VAL A 101 -1.35 11.23 -4.49
CA VAL A 101 -1.04 12.65 -4.57
C VAL A 101 -1.62 13.19 -5.88
N GLY A 102 -2.36 14.28 -5.80
CA GLY A 102 -3.01 14.89 -6.97
C GLY A 102 -3.69 16.23 -6.62
N ASP A 103 -4.20 16.93 -7.63
CA ASP A 103 -4.69 18.31 -7.50
C ASP A 103 -5.89 18.45 -6.52
N ASP A 104 -6.73 17.43 -6.45
CA ASP A 104 -7.92 17.43 -5.57
C ASP A 104 -7.69 16.74 -4.21
N LEU A 105 -6.44 16.41 -3.88
CA LEU A 105 -6.07 15.69 -2.66
C LEU A 105 -5.19 16.56 -1.75
N ALA A 106 -5.31 16.37 -0.45
CA ALA A 106 -4.56 17.14 0.54
C ALA A 106 -3.17 16.55 0.83
N CYS A 107 -2.99 15.25 0.55
CA CYS A 107 -1.74 14.55 0.79
C CYS A 107 -0.67 14.93 -0.23
N THR A 108 0.56 15.09 0.26
CA THR A 108 1.78 15.24 -0.57
C THR A 108 2.75 14.10 -0.24
N GLU A 109 3.83 13.98 -1.00
CA GLU A 109 4.89 12.99 -0.74
C GLU A 109 5.64 13.23 0.59
N ARG A 110 5.30 14.28 1.32
CA ARG A 110 5.88 14.62 2.64
C ARG A 110 4.93 14.35 3.79
N ASP A 111 3.74 13.85 3.49
CA ASP A 111 2.68 13.60 4.47
C ASP A 111 2.45 12.09 4.64
N VAL A 112 1.89 11.74 5.78
CA VAL A 112 1.19 10.47 5.92
C VAL A 112 -0.22 10.64 5.37
N SER A 113 -0.59 9.83 4.40
CA SER A 113 -1.96 9.70 3.94
C SER A 113 -2.77 8.89 4.95
N LEU A 114 -3.95 9.35 5.28
CA LEU A 114 -4.97 8.63 6.06
C LEU A 114 -6.26 8.63 5.24
N CYS A 115 -6.55 7.52 4.60
CA CYS A 115 -7.76 7.37 3.81
C CYS A 115 -8.98 7.27 4.73
N VAL A 116 -9.95 8.15 4.55
CA VAL A 116 -11.20 8.13 5.34
C VAL A 116 -12.31 7.38 4.65
N LYS A 117 -12.22 7.27 3.31
CA LYS A 117 -13.16 6.54 2.47
C LYS A 117 -12.50 6.21 1.14
N ASP A 118 -12.73 5.02 0.65
CA ASP A 118 -12.40 4.61 -0.71
C ASP A 118 -13.67 4.35 -1.57
N SER A 119 -13.49 3.76 -2.75
CA SER A 119 -14.61 3.42 -3.66
C SER A 119 -15.60 2.41 -3.06
N SER A 120 -15.16 1.59 -2.10
CA SER A 120 -15.98 0.55 -1.48
C SER A 120 -16.78 1.04 -0.27
N GLY A 121 -16.37 2.16 0.32
CA GLY A 121 -17.08 2.73 1.47
C GLY A 121 -16.16 3.39 2.50
N PRO A 122 -16.74 3.89 3.62
CA PRO A 122 -15.97 4.52 4.68
C PRO A 122 -15.19 3.50 5.50
N TYR A 123 -13.99 3.88 5.92
CA TYR A 123 -13.22 3.17 6.93
C TYR A 123 -13.79 3.37 8.34
N ASN A 124 -13.33 2.60 9.31
CA ASN A 124 -13.79 2.71 10.69
C ASN A 124 -13.45 4.10 11.27
N THR A 125 -14.47 4.91 11.49
CA THR A 125 -14.33 6.33 11.90
C THR A 125 -13.57 6.48 13.22
N ARG A 126 -13.76 5.56 14.18
CA ARG A 126 -13.05 5.59 15.46
C ARG A 126 -11.56 5.37 15.25
N LEU A 127 -11.20 4.33 14.51
CA LEU A 127 -9.80 4.00 14.23
C LEU A 127 -9.11 5.11 13.42
N VAL A 128 -9.79 5.68 12.42
CA VAL A 128 -9.30 6.85 11.67
C VAL A 128 -9.02 8.04 12.57
N ARG A 129 -9.90 8.31 13.55
CA ARG A 129 -9.70 9.40 14.51
C ARG A 129 -8.55 9.12 15.47
N GLU A 130 -8.39 7.89 15.93
CA GLU A 130 -7.28 7.46 16.79
C GLU A 130 -5.93 7.62 16.08
N LEU A 131 -5.81 7.16 14.83
CA LEU A 131 -4.60 7.33 14.02
C LEU A 131 -4.27 8.81 13.76
N ALA A 132 -5.27 9.62 13.44
CA ALA A 132 -5.07 11.07 13.28
C ALA A 132 -4.65 11.77 14.58
N ALA A 133 -5.14 11.31 15.74
CA ALA A 133 -4.73 11.82 17.04
C ALA A 133 -3.26 11.46 17.33
N ILE A 134 -2.88 10.21 17.11
CA ILE A 134 -1.49 9.75 17.26
C ILE A 134 -0.54 10.57 16.38
N ALA A 135 -0.89 10.79 15.12
CA ALA A 135 -0.09 11.61 14.21
C ALA A 135 0.11 13.03 14.77
N ARG A 136 -0.98 13.68 15.19
CA ARG A 136 -0.94 15.03 15.75
C ARG A 136 -0.09 15.13 17.03
N GLU A 137 -0.25 14.17 17.95
CA GLU A 137 0.46 14.11 19.22
C GLU A 137 1.97 13.92 19.04
N ASN A 138 2.37 13.29 17.95
CA ASN A 138 3.76 13.04 17.60
C ASN A 138 4.32 14.06 16.56
N GLY A 139 3.58 15.10 16.21
CA GLY A 139 4.02 16.11 15.25
C GLY A 139 4.20 15.59 13.82
N ILE A 140 3.51 14.49 13.47
CA ILE A 140 3.56 13.89 12.14
C ILE A 140 2.55 14.58 11.24
N SER A 141 3.00 15.09 10.09
CA SER A 141 2.08 15.63 9.07
C SER A 141 1.24 14.49 8.50
N CYS A 142 -0.07 14.57 8.74
CA CYS A 142 -1.02 13.56 8.31
C CYS A 142 -2.22 14.24 7.65
N LYS A 143 -2.54 13.79 6.44
CA LYS A 143 -3.66 14.32 5.65
C LYS A 143 -4.76 13.29 5.51
N LYS A 144 -6.00 13.75 5.56
CA LYS A 144 -7.18 12.90 5.37
C LYS A 144 -7.74 13.14 3.99
N ASP A 145 -7.85 12.07 3.22
CA ASP A 145 -8.37 12.12 1.86
C ASP A 145 -9.44 11.07 1.59
N VAL A 146 -10.17 11.25 0.51
CA VAL A 146 -11.16 10.32 -0.05
C VAL A 146 -10.68 9.88 -1.43
N TYR A 147 -10.62 8.58 -1.65
CA TYR A 147 -10.18 7.99 -2.91
C TYR A 147 -11.35 7.30 -3.65
N PRO A 148 -12.09 8.03 -4.52
CA PRO A 148 -13.31 7.50 -5.12
C PRO A 148 -13.07 6.37 -6.12
N ASN A 149 -11.87 6.25 -6.66
CA ASN A 149 -11.50 5.30 -7.71
C ASN A 149 -10.53 4.21 -7.21
N TYR A 150 -10.31 4.12 -5.92
CA TYR A 150 -9.40 3.16 -5.29
C TYR A 150 -10.16 2.20 -4.37
N ALA A 151 -9.61 1.02 -4.21
CA ALA A 151 -9.96 0.07 -3.16
C ALA A 151 -8.67 -0.44 -2.53
N SER A 152 -8.74 -1.15 -1.42
CA SER A 152 -7.59 -1.68 -0.70
C SER A 152 -7.85 -3.10 -0.20
N ASP A 153 -6.83 -3.73 0.32
CA ASP A 153 -6.93 -5.01 1.04
C ASP A 153 -7.97 -4.97 2.19
N ILE A 154 -8.14 -3.81 2.85
CA ILE A 154 -9.21 -3.63 3.86
C ILE A 154 -10.58 -3.81 3.22
N SER A 155 -10.79 -3.20 2.06
CA SER A 155 -12.05 -3.29 1.32
C SER A 155 -12.30 -4.73 0.84
N ALA A 156 -11.27 -5.44 0.42
CA ALA A 156 -11.34 -6.86 0.07
C ALA A 156 -11.72 -7.71 1.28
N ALA A 157 -11.09 -7.49 2.43
CA ALA A 157 -11.40 -8.19 3.68
C ALA A 157 -12.85 -7.98 4.12
N LEU A 158 -13.34 -6.75 4.08
CA LEU A 158 -14.74 -6.44 4.45
C LEU A 158 -15.74 -7.08 3.48
N ARG A 159 -15.47 -7.05 2.18
CA ARG A 159 -16.30 -7.76 1.18
C ARG A 159 -16.27 -9.27 1.36
N GLY A 160 -15.15 -9.82 1.84
CA GLY A 160 -15.01 -11.23 2.20
C GLY A 160 -15.82 -11.65 3.45
N GLY A 161 -16.54 -10.71 4.09
CA GLY A 161 -17.39 -10.99 5.24
C GLY A 161 -16.65 -10.96 6.59
N ASN A 162 -15.42 -10.47 6.64
CA ASN A 162 -14.70 -10.33 7.89
C ASN A 162 -15.25 -9.16 8.74
N ASN A 163 -15.56 -9.43 10.01
CA ASN A 163 -16.07 -8.41 10.93
C ASN A 163 -14.90 -7.73 11.67
N ILE A 164 -14.25 -6.79 10.99
CA ILE A 164 -13.08 -6.07 11.48
C ILE A 164 -13.28 -4.55 11.48
N ALA A 165 -12.54 -3.85 12.34
CA ALA A 165 -12.34 -2.42 12.21
C ALA A 165 -11.13 -2.17 11.29
N GLY A 166 -11.36 -1.51 10.15
CA GLY A 166 -10.34 -1.25 9.14
C GLY A 166 -9.94 0.22 9.05
N ALA A 167 -8.67 0.50 8.82
CA ALA A 167 -8.14 1.80 8.45
C ALA A 167 -6.98 1.64 7.45
N LEU A 168 -6.77 2.66 6.62
CA LEU A 168 -5.74 2.69 5.59
C LEU A 168 -4.84 3.90 5.77
N ILE A 169 -3.54 3.67 5.89
CA ILE A 169 -2.50 4.70 6.01
C ILE A 169 -1.32 4.37 5.10
N GLY A 170 -0.53 5.37 4.77
CA GLY A 170 0.73 5.15 4.07
C GLY A 170 1.41 6.42 3.59
N PRO A 171 2.51 6.32 2.86
CA PRO A 171 3.20 7.46 2.31
C PRO A 171 2.44 8.05 1.12
N GLY A 172 2.55 9.36 0.91
CA GLY A 172 2.08 9.97 -0.34
C GLY A 172 2.94 9.54 -1.52
N VAL A 173 2.31 9.07 -2.58
CA VAL A 173 2.98 8.65 -3.83
C VAL A 173 2.32 9.31 -5.03
N SER A 174 3.12 9.98 -5.85
CA SER A 174 2.68 10.55 -7.13
C SER A 174 2.79 9.50 -8.23
N ALA A 175 1.83 9.49 -9.15
CA ALA A 175 1.81 8.64 -10.34
C ALA A 175 2.01 7.14 -10.03
N SER A 176 1.25 6.60 -9.06
CA SER A 176 1.39 5.21 -8.59
C SER A 176 1.17 4.18 -9.69
N HIS A 177 0.21 4.39 -10.56
CA HIS A 177 -0.14 3.53 -11.72
C HIS A 177 0.22 4.17 -13.07
N GLY A 178 1.08 5.20 -13.10
CA GLY A 178 1.45 5.95 -14.31
C GLY A 178 2.84 5.67 -14.86
#